data_7d9924a47df19a2087fb9e6be7a20402
#
_entry.id   7d9924a47df19a2087fb9e6be7a20402
#
_cell.length_a   1.000
_cell.length_b   1.000
_cell.length_c   1.000
_cell.angle_alpha   90.00
_cell.angle_beta   90.00
_cell.angle_gamma   90.00
#
_symmetry.space_group_name_H-M   'P 1'
#
loop_
_entity.id
_entity.type
_entity.pdbx_description
1 polymer ?
#
loop_
_entity_poly.entity_id
_entity_poly.type
_entity_poly.pdbx_seq_one_letter_code
_entity_poly.pdbx_strand_id
1 'polypeptide(L)'
;TYAPAYYELAANGMYATPDEAVELARKAFRLDTTNKWYHQFYGQALIYAGRYDEALKVYRRLQTENPKDPDNYRILAALYEQKQSPVMALVTLDSAELRFGRIPVLSAMKRRLLVATNQIDKAVVEARAMVEAAPYEAQHHVILGDLYAIAKKDSLARAEYDRALQIDSTNVQTLMALADFHAGRQDYRALLAVTRQLFQSDELPLETKIKRFGQFTSDTRFYREYYFQLNDLASTLAIRYPDDKRVVELYAGHLIASGELEQALALYKIHLADQPPAEEYFRAVIDIESYLQHPDSVDKYVTRALELFPAKVDFHLSKGH
;
A
#
# COMPACT_ATOMS: atom_id res chain seq x y z
N THR A 1 -2.04 -49.50 -13.52
CA THR A 1 -2.14 -48.08 -13.95
C THR A 1 -3.32 -47.44 -13.24
N TYR A 2 -2.98 -46.57 -12.29
CA TYR A 2 -3.94 -45.97 -11.35
C TYR A 2 -3.86 -44.43 -11.44
N ALA A 3 -4.90 -43.78 -11.96
CA ALA A 3 -4.91 -42.34 -12.22
C ALA A 3 -4.58 -41.48 -10.98
N PRO A 4 -5.14 -41.76 -9.77
CA PRO A 4 -4.80 -41.03 -8.55
C PRO A 4 -3.31 -41.05 -8.22
N ALA A 5 -2.57 -42.14 -8.45
CA ALA A 5 -1.14 -42.19 -8.18
C ALA A 5 -0.35 -41.20 -9.05
N TYR A 6 -0.71 -41.09 -10.33
CA TYR A 6 -0.11 -40.11 -11.23
C TYR A 6 -0.44 -38.67 -10.82
N TYR A 7 -1.66 -38.43 -10.35
CA TYR A 7 -2.07 -37.14 -9.83
C TYR A 7 -1.24 -36.73 -8.61
N GLU A 8 -1.10 -37.63 -7.61
CA GLU A 8 -0.33 -37.37 -6.39
C GLU A 8 1.16 -37.13 -6.69
N LEU A 9 1.76 -37.95 -7.56
CA LEU A 9 3.15 -37.74 -8.00
C LEU A 9 3.34 -36.39 -8.70
N ALA A 10 2.40 -36.03 -9.56
CA ALA A 10 2.44 -34.73 -10.25
C ALA A 10 2.29 -33.55 -9.28
N ALA A 11 1.39 -33.67 -8.29
CA ALA A 11 1.15 -32.65 -7.28
C ALA A 11 2.40 -32.42 -6.42
N ASN A 12 3.07 -33.47 -6.00
CA ASN A 12 4.32 -33.38 -5.22
C ASN A 12 5.49 -32.79 -6.00
N GLY A 13 5.55 -33.04 -7.31
CA GLY A 13 6.63 -32.56 -8.19
C GLY A 13 6.38 -31.21 -8.84
N MET A 14 5.18 -30.63 -8.71
CA MET A 14 4.75 -29.46 -9.49
C MET A 14 5.67 -28.26 -9.42
N TYR A 15 6.30 -28.01 -8.27
CA TYR A 15 7.20 -26.88 -8.08
C TYR A 15 8.68 -27.21 -8.35
N ALA A 16 9.08 -28.47 -8.12
CA ALA A 16 10.47 -28.87 -8.22
C ALA A 16 10.82 -29.35 -9.66
N THR A 17 9.91 -30.08 -10.30
CA THR A 17 10.06 -30.65 -11.64
C THR A 17 8.80 -30.40 -12.48
N PRO A 18 8.53 -29.14 -12.90
CA PRO A 18 7.28 -28.78 -13.56
C PRO A 18 6.98 -29.58 -14.84
N ASP A 19 8.00 -29.83 -15.68
CA ASP A 19 7.81 -30.59 -16.92
C ASP A 19 7.45 -32.05 -16.66
N GLU A 20 8.04 -32.69 -15.65
CA GLU A 20 7.69 -34.04 -15.24
C GLU A 20 6.27 -34.07 -14.66
N ALA A 21 5.91 -33.07 -13.85
CA ALA A 21 4.56 -32.93 -13.32
C ALA A 21 3.51 -32.79 -14.43
N VAL A 22 3.80 -32.08 -15.51
CA VAL A 22 2.94 -32.01 -16.71
C VAL A 22 2.71 -33.38 -17.31
N GLU A 23 3.77 -34.18 -17.50
CA GLU A 23 3.64 -35.51 -18.09
C GLU A 23 2.84 -36.48 -17.20
N LEU A 24 3.06 -36.40 -15.89
CA LEU A 24 2.29 -37.18 -14.91
C LEU A 24 0.82 -36.74 -14.84
N ALA A 25 0.55 -35.43 -14.79
CA ALA A 25 -0.81 -34.91 -14.82
C ALA A 25 -1.57 -35.29 -16.11
N ARG A 26 -0.86 -35.24 -17.26
CA ARG A 26 -1.41 -35.70 -18.53
C ARG A 26 -1.75 -37.20 -18.53
N LYS A 27 -0.93 -38.03 -17.89
CA LYS A 27 -1.24 -39.49 -17.73
C LYS A 27 -2.46 -39.71 -16.87
N ALA A 28 -2.58 -38.96 -15.73
CA ALA A 28 -3.77 -39.05 -14.88
C ALA A 28 -5.04 -38.68 -15.65
N PHE A 29 -5.02 -37.57 -16.39
CA PHE A 29 -6.14 -37.12 -17.23
C PHE A 29 -6.47 -38.12 -18.34
N ARG A 30 -5.48 -38.73 -19.01
CA ARG A 30 -5.74 -39.75 -20.07
C ARG A 30 -6.34 -41.02 -19.56
N LEU A 31 -6.09 -41.40 -18.30
CA LEU A 31 -6.66 -42.58 -17.67
C LEU A 31 -8.12 -42.39 -17.25
N ASP A 32 -8.51 -41.16 -16.96
CA ASP A 32 -9.89 -40.79 -16.65
C ASP A 32 -10.18 -39.39 -17.22
N THR A 33 -10.61 -39.38 -18.49
CA THR A 33 -10.90 -38.14 -19.24
C THR A 33 -12.21 -37.48 -18.82
N THR A 34 -13.04 -38.16 -18.02
CA THR A 34 -14.31 -37.62 -17.51
C THR A 34 -14.11 -36.87 -16.20
N ASN A 35 -13.01 -37.08 -15.55
CA ASN A 35 -12.67 -36.42 -14.29
C ASN A 35 -12.20 -34.98 -14.51
N LYS A 36 -13.11 -34.04 -14.22
CA LYS A 36 -12.79 -32.59 -14.37
C LYS A 36 -11.60 -32.15 -13.56
N TRP A 37 -11.34 -32.75 -12.40
CA TRP A 37 -10.23 -32.39 -11.52
C TRP A 37 -8.87 -32.73 -12.15
N TYR A 38 -8.74 -33.89 -12.80
CA TYR A 38 -7.52 -34.27 -13.53
C TYR A 38 -7.30 -33.34 -14.73
N HIS A 39 -8.40 -32.95 -15.40
CA HIS A 39 -8.32 -32.02 -16.52
C HIS A 39 -7.87 -30.62 -16.08
N GLN A 40 -8.46 -30.09 -15.01
CA GLN A 40 -8.06 -28.81 -14.42
C GLN A 40 -6.62 -28.86 -13.92
N PHE A 41 -6.24 -29.92 -13.22
CA PHE A 41 -4.90 -30.09 -12.70
C PHE A 41 -3.84 -30.17 -13.81
N TYR A 42 -4.14 -30.86 -14.91
CA TYR A 42 -3.27 -30.87 -16.08
C TYR A 42 -3.08 -29.45 -16.66
N GLY A 43 -4.15 -28.68 -16.76
CA GLY A 43 -4.09 -27.26 -17.17
C GLY A 43 -3.23 -26.42 -16.21
N GLN A 44 -3.35 -26.63 -14.91
CA GLN A 44 -2.57 -25.96 -13.89
C GLN A 44 -1.07 -26.32 -13.96
N ALA A 45 -0.75 -27.59 -14.14
CA ALA A 45 0.64 -28.04 -14.32
C ALA A 45 1.29 -27.38 -15.54
N LEU A 46 0.56 -27.25 -16.64
CA LEU A 46 1.00 -26.53 -17.84
C LEU A 46 1.31 -25.05 -17.56
N ILE A 47 0.49 -24.39 -16.72
CA ILE A 47 0.74 -22.99 -16.32
C ILE A 47 2.03 -22.88 -15.51
N TYR A 48 2.25 -23.78 -14.54
CA TYR A 48 3.47 -23.79 -13.73
C TYR A 48 4.73 -24.08 -14.56
N ALA A 49 4.62 -24.93 -15.60
CA ALA A 49 5.69 -25.20 -16.53
C ALA A 49 5.89 -24.09 -17.59
N GLY A 50 5.11 -23.00 -17.55
CA GLY A 50 5.17 -21.93 -18.54
C GLY A 50 4.64 -22.28 -19.93
N ARG A 51 3.98 -23.45 -20.08
CA ARG A 51 3.44 -23.96 -21.35
C ARG A 51 2.05 -23.36 -21.66
N TYR A 52 1.99 -22.02 -21.74
CA TYR A 52 0.72 -21.24 -21.81
C TYR A 52 -0.14 -21.57 -23.04
N ASP A 53 0.44 -21.88 -24.18
CA ASP A 53 -0.33 -22.23 -25.40
C ASP A 53 -1.07 -23.57 -25.26
N GLU A 54 -0.49 -24.52 -24.55
CA GLU A 54 -1.14 -25.79 -24.25
C GLU A 54 -2.19 -25.61 -23.14
N ALA A 55 -1.87 -24.82 -22.11
CA ALA A 55 -2.82 -24.47 -21.07
C ALA A 55 -4.07 -23.79 -21.64
N LEU A 56 -3.92 -22.86 -22.59
CA LEU A 56 -5.04 -22.24 -23.32
C LEU A 56 -5.95 -23.26 -23.98
N LYS A 57 -5.39 -24.28 -24.64
CA LYS A 57 -6.19 -25.35 -25.28
C LYS A 57 -6.97 -26.14 -24.25
N VAL A 58 -6.35 -26.44 -23.11
CA VAL A 58 -6.99 -27.16 -21.99
C VAL A 58 -8.14 -26.35 -21.40
N TYR A 59 -7.91 -25.07 -21.06
CA TYR A 59 -8.93 -24.25 -20.43
C TYR A 59 -10.06 -23.83 -21.38
N ARG A 60 -9.83 -23.70 -22.68
CA ARG A 60 -10.90 -23.55 -23.68
C ARG A 60 -11.80 -24.79 -23.72
N ARG A 61 -11.20 -25.98 -23.65
CA ARG A 61 -11.95 -27.22 -23.58
C ARG A 61 -12.74 -27.33 -22.27
N LEU A 62 -12.10 -27.01 -21.13
CA LEU A 62 -12.75 -26.95 -19.83
C LEU A 62 -13.94 -25.97 -19.81
N GLN A 63 -13.80 -24.79 -20.43
CA GLN A 63 -14.90 -23.82 -20.56
C GLN A 63 -16.10 -24.42 -21.33
N THR A 64 -15.83 -25.25 -22.34
CA THR A 64 -16.88 -25.90 -23.13
C THR A 64 -17.51 -27.08 -22.39
N GLU A 65 -16.69 -27.91 -21.75
CA GLU A 65 -17.15 -29.10 -21.02
C GLU A 65 -17.78 -28.77 -19.68
N ASN A 66 -17.27 -27.74 -18.98
CA ASN A 66 -17.75 -27.29 -17.67
C ASN A 66 -18.10 -25.80 -17.71
N PRO A 67 -19.13 -25.41 -18.47
CA PRO A 67 -19.44 -23.97 -18.68
C PRO A 67 -20.03 -23.29 -17.45
N LYS A 68 -20.32 -24.02 -16.36
CA LYS A 68 -20.86 -23.49 -15.10
C LYS A 68 -19.78 -23.19 -14.05
N ASP A 69 -18.52 -23.37 -14.39
CA ASP A 69 -17.39 -23.11 -13.48
C ASP A 69 -16.75 -21.75 -13.80
N PRO A 70 -16.94 -20.70 -12.97
CA PRO A 70 -16.40 -19.36 -13.24
C PRO A 70 -14.88 -19.32 -13.17
N ASP A 71 -14.24 -20.25 -12.46
CA ASP A 71 -12.77 -20.30 -12.37
C ASP A 71 -12.12 -20.61 -13.71
N ASN A 72 -12.77 -21.41 -14.57
CA ASN A 72 -12.27 -21.69 -15.90
C ASN A 72 -12.20 -20.40 -16.75
N TYR A 73 -13.15 -19.49 -16.59
CA TYR A 73 -13.14 -18.18 -17.28
C TYR A 73 -12.08 -17.27 -16.69
N ARG A 74 -11.90 -17.25 -15.38
CA ARG A 74 -10.86 -16.47 -14.70
C ARG A 74 -9.47 -16.85 -15.18
N ILE A 75 -9.18 -18.16 -15.19
CA ILE A 75 -7.86 -18.68 -15.61
C ILE A 75 -7.66 -18.44 -17.11
N LEU A 76 -8.69 -18.68 -17.92
CA LEU A 76 -8.61 -18.43 -19.36
C LEU A 76 -8.35 -16.96 -19.68
N ALA A 77 -9.01 -16.03 -18.99
CA ALA A 77 -8.75 -14.61 -19.13
C ALA A 77 -7.32 -14.23 -18.72
N ALA A 78 -6.81 -14.78 -17.60
CA ALA A 78 -5.45 -14.58 -17.16
C ALA A 78 -4.40 -15.11 -18.16
N LEU A 79 -4.66 -16.27 -18.77
CA LEU A 79 -3.81 -16.83 -19.82
C LEU A 79 -3.78 -15.95 -21.07
N TYR A 80 -4.93 -15.35 -21.45
CA TYR A 80 -4.96 -14.36 -22.54
C TYR A 80 -4.18 -13.09 -22.21
N GLU A 81 -4.24 -12.62 -20.96
CA GLU A 81 -3.40 -11.49 -20.51
C GLU A 81 -1.91 -11.84 -20.65
N GLN A 82 -1.52 -13.01 -20.13
CA GLN A 82 -0.12 -13.50 -20.23
C GLN A 82 0.37 -13.60 -21.68
N LYS A 83 -0.53 -13.92 -22.61
CA LYS A 83 -0.26 -13.97 -24.06
C LYS A 83 -0.42 -12.61 -24.74
N GLN A 84 -0.52 -11.51 -23.98
CA GLN A 84 -0.71 -10.15 -24.50
C GLN A 84 -1.91 -10.02 -25.44
N SER A 85 -2.97 -10.75 -25.16
CA SER A 85 -4.22 -10.75 -25.94
C SER A 85 -5.39 -10.20 -25.11
N PRO A 86 -5.36 -8.90 -24.73
CA PRO A 86 -6.36 -8.31 -23.81
C PRO A 86 -7.78 -8.32 -24.38
N VAL A 87 -7.93 -8.27 -25.69
CA VAL A 87 -9.24 -8.37 -26.34
C VAL A 87 -9.88 -9.72 -26.07
N MET A 88 -9.13 -10.81 -26.19
CA MET A 88 -9.65 -12.16 -25.91
C MET A 88 -9.93 -12.37 -24.43
N ALA A 89 -9.13 -11.76 -23.56
CA ALA A 89 -9.39 -11.75 -22.13
C ALA A 89 -10.71 -11.04 -21.81
N LEU A 90 -10.95 -9.86 -22.38
CA LEU A 90 -12.22 -9.11 -22.23
C LEU A 90 -13.42 -9.91 -22.74
N VAL A 91 -13.34 -10.51 -23.93
CA VAL A 91 -14.40 -11.37 -24.49
C VAL A 91 -14.72 -12.55 -23.55
N THR A 92 -13.68 -13.12 -22.95
CA THR A 92 -13.87 -14.22 -21.99
C THR A 92 -14.58 -13.74 -20.72
N LEU A 93 -14.21 -12.58 -20.19
CA LEU A 93 -14.85 -11.99 -19.01
C LEU A 93 -16.27 -11.52 -19.28
N ASP A 94 -16.56 -10.98 -20.46
CA ASP A 94 -17.92 -10.63 -20.91
C ASP A 94 -18.81 -11.89 -20.99
N SER A 95 -18.25 -12.99 -21.53
CA SER A 95 -18.94 -14.28 -21.57
C SER A 95 -19.25 -14.83 -20.17
N ALA A 96 -18.32 -14.64 -19.24
CA ALA A 96 -18.53 -15.02 -17.84
C ALA A 96 -19.63 -14.18 -17.18
N GLU A 97 -19.62 -12.86 -17.40
CA GLU A 97 -20.63 -11.94 -16.85
C GLU A 97 -22.04 -12.26 -17.38
N LEU A 98 -22.17 -12.53 -18.67
CA LEU A 98 -23.44 -12.96 -19.27
C LEU A 98 -23.99 -14.25 -18.66
N ARG A 99 -23.12 -15.14 -18.22
CA ARG A 99 -23.51 -16.46 -17.69
C ARG A 99 -23.78 -16.48 -16.20
N PHE A 100 -22.96 -15.77 -15.44
CA PHE A 100 -22.95 -15.84 -13.97
C PHE A 100 -23.42 -14.55 -13.31
N GLY A 101 -23.65 -13.48 -14.09
CA GLY A 101 -23.75 -12.14 -13.53
C GLY A 101 -22.39 -11.60 -13.08
N ARG A 102 -22.44 -10.57 -12.24
CA ARG A 102 -21.23 -9.91 -11.74
C ARG A 102 -20.60 -10.67 -10.59
N ILE A 103 -19.46 -11.31 -10.87
CA ILE A 103 -18.61 -11.93 -9.85
C ILE A 103 -17.48 -10.94 -9.53
N PRO A 104 -17.28 -10.51 -8.26
CA PRO A 104 -16.34 -9.44 -7.88
C PRO A 104 -14.93 -9.58 -8.46
N VAL A 105 -14.35 -10.78 -8.40
CA VAL A 105 -13.00 -11.04 -8.91
C VAL A 105 -12.92 -10.89 -10.43
N LEU A 106 -13.93 -11.36 -11.18
CA LEU A 106 -13.97 -11.25 -12.64
C LEU A 106 -14.22 -9.80 -13.08
N SER A 107 -15.11 -9.10 -12.37
CA SER A 107 -15.39 -7.68 -12.62
C SER A 107 -14.16 -6.81 -12.33
N ALA A 108 -13.37 -7.14 -11.31
CA ALA A 108 -12.11 -6.44 -11.03
C ALA A 108 -11.08 -6.66 -12.15
N MET A 109 -10.93 -7.90 -12.64
CA MET A 109 -10.06 -8.21 -13.78
C MET A 109 -10.51 -7.45 -15.04
N LYS A 110 -11.81 -7.44 -15.32
CA LYS A 110 -12.39 -6.74 -16.47
C LYS A 110 -12.09 -5.24 -16.40
N ARG A 111 -12.35 -4.57 -15.27
CA ARG A 111 -12.05 -3.14 -15.10
C ARG A 111 -10.56 -2.84 -15.29
N ARG A 112 -9.67 -3.64 -14.69
CA ARG A 112 -8.23 -3.47 -14.87
C ARG A 112 -7.82 -3.56 -16.34
N LEU A 113 -8.34 -4.52 -17.08
CA LEU A 113 -8.10 -4.69 -18.52
C LEU A 113 -8.66 -3.55 -19.34
N LEU A 114 -9.85 -3.06 -19.01
CA LEU A 114 -10.46 -1.90 -19.68
C LEU A 114 -9.60 -0.64 -19.50
N VAL A 115 -9.06 -0.43 -18.30
CA VAL A 115 -8.12 0.67 -18.02
C VAL A 115 -6.82 0.47 -18.81
N ALA A 116 -6.21 -0.72 -18.76
CA ALA A 116 -4.97 -1.03 -19.46
C ALA A 116 -5.08 -0.91 -20.99
N THR A 117 -6.28 -1.12 -21.54
CA THR A 117 -6.58 -0.98 -22.97
C THR A 117 -7.17 0.39 -23.34
N ASN A 118 -7.08 1.37 -22.43
CA ASN A 118 -7.58 2.74 -22.59
C ASN A 118 -9.10 2.83 -22.90
N GLN A 119 -9.89 1.86 -22.43
CA GLN A 119 -11.35 1.84 -22.55
C GLN A 119 -12.01 2.39 -21.27
N ILE A 120 -11.58 3.58 -20.84
CA ILE A 120 -11.92 4.15 -19.51
C ILE A 120 -13.43 4.35 -19.35
N ASP A 121 -14.14 4.80 -20.40
CA ASP A 121 -15.59 5.00 -20.32
C ASP A 121 -16.34 3.70 -20.01
N LYS A 122 -15.90 2.55 -20.56
CA LYS A 122 -16.50 1.25 -20.23
C LYS A 122 -16.19 0.84 -18.79
N ALA A 123 -14.96 1.09 -18.31
CA ALA A 123 -14.63 0.84 -16.92
C ALA A 123 -15.49 1.68 -15.95
N VAL A 124 -15.78 2.93 -16.29
CA VAL A 124 -16.69 3.81 -15.54
C VAL A 124 -18.12 3.24 -15.52
N VAL A 125 -18.63 2.72 -16.65
CA VAL A 125 -19.96 2.08 -16.70
C VAL A 125 -20.02 0.88 -15.75
N GLU A 126 -19.01 0.03 -15.76
CA GLU A 126 -18.92 -1.11 -14.83
C GLU A 126 -18.89 -0.68 -13.36
N ALA A 127 -18.10 0.35 -13.04
CA ALA A 127 -18.00 0.84 -11.66
C ALA A 127 -19.28 1.54 -11.18
N ARG A 128 -19.96 2.30 -12.05
CA ARG A 128 -21.28 2.88 -11.73
C ARG A 128 -22.29 1.82 -11.35
N ALA A 129 -22.36 0.76 -12.14
CA ALA A 129 -23.28 -0.32 -11.85
C ALA A 129 -22.96 -1.06 -10.54
N MET A 130 -21.68 -1.05 -10.07
CA MET A 130 -21.34 -1.53 -8.72
C MET A 130 -21.89 -0.60 -7.63
N VAL A 131 -21.72 0.72 -7.81
CA VAL A 131 -22.28 1.72 -6.88
C VAL A 131 -23.80 1.63 -6.81
N GLU A 132 -24.48 1.48 -7.96
CA GLU A 132 -25.93 1.30 -8.01
C GLU A 132 -26.41 0.04 -7.29
N ALA A 133 -25.66 -1.06 -7.41
CA ALA A 133 -25.98 -2.32 -6.75
C ALA A 133 -25.75 -2.31 -5.23
N ALA A 134 -24.75 -1.55 -4.77
CA ALA A 134 -24.39 -1.44 -3.36
C ALA A 134 -23.91 -0.01 -3.01
N PRO A 135 -24.84 0.94 -2.85
CA PRO A 135 -24.50 2.36 -2.72
C PRO A 135 -23.90 2.75 -1.37
N TYR A 136 -23.89 1.84 -0.40
CA TYR A 136 -23.30 2.06 0.93
C TYR A 136 -21.93 1.38 1.10
N GLU A 137 -21.35 0.87 0.02
CA GLU A 137 -20.02 0.30 0.01
C GLU A 137 -19.00 1.38 -0.38
N ALA A 138 -18.27 1.93 0.59
CA ALA A 138 -17.30 3.00 0.37
C ALA A 138 -16.28 2.65 -0.74
N GLN A 139 -15.83 1.39 -0.78
CA GLN A 139 -14.88 0.90 -1.79
C GLN A 139 -15.37 1.05 -3.24
N HIS A 140 -16.69 0.91 -3.48
CA HIS A 140 -17.25 1.09 -4.82
C HIS A 140 -17.16 2.56 -5.28
N HIS A 141 -17.41 3.49 -4.38
CA HIS A 141 -17.24 4.92 -4.64
C HIS A 141 -15.78 5.28 -4.88
N VAL A 142 -14.83 4.70 -4.11
CA VAL A 142 -13.39 4.89 -4.35
C VAL A 142 -13.00 4.44 -5.75
N ILE A 143 -13.40 3.22 -6.16
CA ILE A 143 -13.11 2.69 -7.50
C ILE A 143 -13.67 3.60 -8.59
N LEU A 144 -14.88 4.10 -8.43
CA LEU A 144 -15.51 5.00 -9.39
C LEU A 144 -14.79 6.37 -9.41
N GLY A 145 -14.40 6.88 -8.26
CA GLY A 145 -13.60 8.09 -8.12
C GLY A 145 -12.25 7.98 -8.84
N ASP A 146 -11.54 6.88 -8.63
CA ASP A 146 -10.26 6.60 -9.32
C ASP A 146 -10.42 6.59 -10.83
N LEU A 147 -11.48 5.96 -11.36
CA LEU A 147 -11.74 5.92 -12.79
C LEU A 147 -12.11 7.29 -13.34
N TYR A 148 -12.86 8.11 -12.60
CA TYR A 148 -13.10 9.50 -12.99
C TYR A 148 -11.81 10.33 -12.96
N ALA A 149 -10.93 10.09 -12.00
CA ALA A 149 -9.64 10.76 -11.93
C ALA A 149 -8.75 10.42 -13.15
N ILE A 150 -8.71 9.15 -13.56
CA ILE A 150 -8.04 8.69 -14.78
C ILE A 150 -8.67 9.34 -16.02
N ALA A 151 -10.01 9.44 -16.05
CA ALA A 151 -10.75 10.10 -17.13
C ALA A 151 -10.64 11.64 -17.13
N LYS A 152 -9.86 12.22 -16.18
CA LYS A 152 -9.70 13.67 -15.97
C LYS A 152 -11.03 14.39 -15.69
N LYS A 153 -11.99 13.69 -15.09
CA LYS A 153 -13.30 14.22 -14.67
C LYS A 153 -13.24 14.56 -13.17
N ASP A 154 -12.39 15.51 -12.81
CA ASP A 154 -11.96 15.80 -11.44
C ASP A 154 -13.12 16.10 -10.47
N SER A 155 -14.12 16.85 -10.91
CA SER A 155 -15.30 17.16 -10.07
C SER A 155 -16.11 15.90 -9.73
N LEU A 156 -16.22 14.95 -10.68
CA LEU A 156 -16.90 13.69 -10.44
C LEU A 156 -16.06 12.77 -9.54
N ALA A 157 -14.75 12.72 -9.77
CA ALA A 157 -13.83 11.97 -8.92
C ALA A 157 -13.95 12.42 -7.46
N ARG A 158 -13.88 13.74 -7.21
CA ARG A 158 -14.01 14.32 -5.90
C ARG A 158 -15.35 13.97 -5.24
N ALA A 159 -16.45 14.10 -5.98
CA ALA A 159 -17.77 13.77 -5.46
C ALA A 159 -17.89 12.31 -5.00
N GLU A 160 -17.25 11.37 -5.71
CA GLU A 160 -17.26 9.96 -5.32
C GLU A 160 -16.39 9.71 -4.08
N TYR A 161 -15.21 10.33 -3.97
CA TYR A 161 -14.40 10.23 -2.75
C TYR A 161 -15.12 10.85 -1.53
N ASP A 162 -15.79 11.99 -1.71
CA ASP A 162 -16.57 12.62 -0.65
C ASP A 162 -17.75 11.70 -0.22
N ARG A 163 -18.37 10.98 -1.15
CA ARG A 163 -19.37 9.95 -0.84
C ARG A 163 -18.77 8.79 -0.05
N ALA A 164 -17.61 8.29 -0.44
CA ALA A 164 -16.93 7.22 0.30
C ALA A 164 -16.63 7.66 1.75
N LEU A 165 -16.17 8.90 1.95
CA LEU A 165 -15.92 9.47 3.29
C LEU A 165 -17.20 9.75 4.08
N GLN A 166 -18.35 10.01 3.45
CA GLN A 166 -19.65 10.10 4.12
C GLN A 166 -20.10 8.75 4.66
N ILE A 167 -19.75 7.65 4.01
CA ILE A 167 -20.05 6.28 4.45
C ILE A 167 -19.11 5.89 5.60
N ASP A 168 -17.82 6.13 5.44
CA ASP A 168 -16.77 5.85 6.45
C ASP A 168 -15.70 6.94 6.40
N SER A 169 -15.81 7.91 7.30
CA SER A 169 -14.93 9.09 7.37
C SER A 169 -13.48 8.76 7.76
N THR A 170 -13.25 7.57 8.31
CA THR A 170 -11.93 7.11 8.79
C THR A 170 -11.30 6.07 7.88
N ASN A 171 -11.96 5.71 6.80
CA ASN A 171 -11.49 4.69 5.88
C ASN A 171 -10.14 5.05 5.26
N VAL A 172 -9.10 4.32 5.67
CA VAL A 172 -7.71 4.58 5.25
C VAL A 172 -7.53 4.45 3.75
N GLN A 173 -8.22 3.50 3.11
CA GLN A 173 -8.11 3.31 1.64
C GLN A 173 -8.69 4.52 0.90
N THR A 174 -9.84 5.04 1.35
CA THR A 174 -10.44 6.24 0.78
C THR A 174 -9.53 7.47 0.97
N LEU A 175 -8.99 7.65 2.17
CA LEU A 175 -8.06 8.75 2.46
C LEU A 175 -6.78 8.65 1.63
N MET A 176 -6.25 7.44 1.41
CA MET A 176 -5.08 7.23 0.54
C MET A 176 -5.40 7.58 -0.92
N ALA A 177 -6.51 7.09 -1.45
CA ALA A 177 -6.93 7.39 -2.83
C ALA A 177 -7.12 8.91 -3.02
N LEU A 178 -7.73 9.59 -2.06
CA LEU A 178 -7.93 11.04 -2.09
C LEU A 178 -6.59 11.80 -1.98
N ALA A 179 -5.65 11.31 -1.17
CA ALA A 179 -4.30 11.89 -1.09
C ALA A 179 -3.57 11.76 -2.43
N ASP A 180 -3.63 10.60 -3.08
CA ASP A 180 -3.02 10.37 -4.39
C ASP A 180 -3.70 11.21 -5.49
N PHE A 181 -5.01 11.40 -5.41
CA PHE A 181 -5.76 12.30 -6.28
C PHE A 181 -5.25 13.74 -6.16
N HIS A 182 -5.09 14.28 -4.94
CA HIS A 182 -4.58 15.63 -4.73
C HIS A 182 -3.10 15.76 -5.12
N ALA A 183 -2.28 14.74 -4.84
CA ALA A 183 -0.87 14.71 -5.25
C ALA A 183 -0.72 14.79 -6.78
N GLY A 184 -1.50 14.00 -7.52
CA GLY A 184 -1.48 14.00 -8.99
C GLY A 184 -1.92 15.32 -9.62
N ARG A 185 -2.59 16.20 -8.87
CA ARG A 185 -3.03 17.54 -9.29
C ARG A 185 -2.19 18.67 -8.70
N GLN A 186 -1.16 18.32 -7.93
CA GLN A 186 -0.31 19.27 -7.22
C GLN A 186 -1.10 20.19 -6.25
N ASP A 187 -2.26 19.72 -5.78
CA ASP A 187 -3.02 20.37 -4.73
C ASP A 187 -2.46 19.97 -3.37
N TYR A 188 -1.28 20.50 -3.06
CA TYR A 188 -0.53 20.10 -1.88
C TYR A 188 -1.19 20.51 -0.56
N ARG A 189 -1.99 21.58 -0.55
CA ARG A 189 -2.74 21.96 0.66
C ARG A 189 -3.78 20.90 1.02
N ALA A 190 -4.55 20.46 0.05
CA ALA A 190 -5.54 19.40 0.25
C ALA A 190 -4.85 18.05 0.54
N LEU A 191 -3.75 17.73 -0.15
CA LEU A 191 -2.93 16.55 0.13
C LEU A 191 -2.49 16.50 1.60
N LEU A 192 -1.94 17.58 2.13
CA LEU A 192 -1.45 17.64 3.51
C LEU A 192 -2.60 17.56 4.52
N ALA A 193 -3.76 18.19 4.22
CA ALA A 193 -4.95 18.08 5.05
C ALA A 193 -5.47 16.64 5.15
N VAL A 194 -5.52 15.90 4.03
CA VAL A 194 -5.89 14.47 4.01
C VAL A 194 -4.81 13.62 4.70
N THR A 195 -3.54 13.95 4.50
CA THR A 195 -2.43 13.23 5.17
C THR A 195 -2.51 13.38 6.69
N ARG A 196 -2.96 14.52 7.20
CA ARG A 196 -3.21 14.70 8.64
C ARG A 196 -4.27 13.72 9.15
N GLN A 197 -5.37 13.53 8.43
CA GLN A 197 -6.38 12.52 8.79
C GLN A 197 -5.80 11.10 8.78
N LEU A 198 -4.97 10.77 7.78
CA LEU A 198 -4.23 9.50 7.73
C LEU A 198 -3.32 9.31 8.96
N PHE A 199 -2.65 10.38 9.42
CA PHE A 199 -1.78 10.32 10.59
C PHE A 199 -2.55 10.12 11.90
N GLN A 200 -3.81 10.51 11.93
CA GLN A 200 -4.72 10.28 13.05
C GLN A 200 -5.26 8.84 13.10
N SER A 201 -5.21 8.07 12.02
CA SER A 201 -5.70 6.69 11.98
C SER A 201 -4.74 5.71 12.67
N ASP A 202 -5.28 4.76 13.42
CA ASP A 202 -4.52 3.63 14.00
C ASP A 202 -4.22 2.54 12.98
N GLU A 203 -4.98 2.46 11.90
CA GLU A 203 -4.79 1.46 10.85
C GLU A 203 -3.52 1.71 10.00
N LEU A 204 -3.06 2.97 9.93
CA LEU A 204 -1.83 3.27 9.21
C LEU A 204 -0.62 3.10 10.14
N PRO A 205 0.32 2.19 9.85
CA PRO A 205 1.50 1.96 10.68
C PRO A 205 2.35 3.22 10.85
N LEU A 206 2.88 3.41 12.07
CA LEU A 206 3.74 4.57 12.39
C LEU A 206 4.92 4.71 11.44
N GLU A 207 5.56 3.61 11.06
CA GLU A 207 6.67 3.59 10.10
C GLU A 207 6.28 4.25 8.76
N THR A 208 5.08 3.96 8.29
CA THR A 208 4.54 4.56 7.05
C THR A 208 4.31 6.06 7.20
N LYS A 209 3.83 6.49 8.38
CA LYS A 209 3.62 7.91 8.70
C LYS A 209 4.93 8.68 8.72
N ILE A 210 5.94 8.15 9.42
CA ILE A 210 7.29 8.73 9.51
C ILE A 210 7.91 8.84 8.11
N LYS A 211 7.87 7.76 7.34
CA LYS A 211 8.40 7.74 5.97
C LYS A 211 7.72 8.80 5.08
N ARG A 212 6.39 8.91 5.18
CA ARG A 212 5.62 9.89 4.39
C ARG A 212 5.95 11.32 4.80
N PHE A 213 6.12 11.59 6.08
CA PHE A 213 6.58 12.89 6.56
C PHE A 213 7.97 13.23 6.02
N GLY A 214 8.92 12.29 6.09
CA GLY A 214 10.27 12.46 5.55
C GLY A 214 10.29 12.76 4.04
N GLN A 215 9.36 12.19 3.27
CA GLN A 215 9.22 12.52 1.85
C GLN A 215 8.85 13.99 1.61
N PHE A 216 7.96 14.56 2.43
CA PHE A 216 7.57 15.96 2.32
C PHE A 216 8.70 16.92 2.76
N THR A 217 9.51 16.52 3.72
CA THR A 217 10.58 17.36 4.27
C THR A 217 11.89 17.25 3.52
N SER A 218 12.03 16.33 2.57
CA SER A 218 13.23 16.14 1.75
C SER A 218 13.47 17.29 0.76
N ASP A 219 12.43 17.98 0.33
CA ASP A 219 12.53 19.16 -0.53
C ASP A 219 12.44 20.44 0.30
N THR A 220 13.56 21.19 0.39
CA THR A 220 13.65 22.41 1.20
C THR A 220 12.68 23.50 0.73
N ARG A 221 12.37 23.58 -0.57
CA ARG A 221 11.43 24.55 -1.10
C ARG A 221 10.01 24.22 -0.68
N PHE A 222 9.61 22.97 -0.87
CA PHE A 222 8.33 22.44 -0.42
C PHE A 222 8.16 22.61 1.09
N TYR A 223 9.20 22.28 1.86
CA TYR A 223 9.21 22.44 3.31
C TYR A 223 8.91 23.88 3.75
N ARG A 224 9.54 24.87 3.13
CA ARG A 224 9.31 26.30 3.45
C ARG A 224 7.91 26.78 3.05
N GLU A 225 7.43 26.34 1.89
CA GLU A 225 6.12 26.77 1.36
C GLU A 225 4.98 26.23 2.19
N TYR A 226 5.09 24.98 2.68
CA TYR A 226 4.03 24.27 3.41
C TYR A 226 4.36 24.08 4.89
N TYR A 227 5.21 24.90 5.45
CA TYR A 227 5.71 24.79 6.83
C TYR A 227 4.57 24.57 7.85
N PHE A 228 3.52 25.41 7.82
CA PHE A 228 2.42 25.31 8.78
C PHE A 228 1.68 23.98 8.72
N GLN A 229 1.43 23.48 7.52
CA GLN A 229 0.78 22.18 7.32
C GLN A 229 1.69 21.02 7.75
N LEU A 230 2.98 21.14 7.52
CA LEU A 230 3.96 20.15 7.96
C LEU A 230 4.12 20.18 9.48
N ASN A 231 4.04 21.34 10.11
CA ASN A 231 3.99 21.45 11.57
C ASN A 231 2.76 20.77 12.14
N ASP A 232 1.58 20.91 11.50
CA ASP A 232 0.37 20.19 11.90
C ASP A 232 0.54 18.66 11.80
N LEU A 233 1.26 18.17 10.78
CA LEU A 233 1.56 16.74 10.66
C LEU A 233 2.52 16.27 11.75
N ALA A 234 3.62 16.99 11.98
CA ALA A 234 4.63 16.65 12.97
C ALA A 234 4.04 16.67 14.40
N SER A 235 3.28 17.71 14.74
CA SER A 235 2.59 17.82 16.04
C SER A 235 1.52 16.74 16.22
N THR A 236 0.80 16.36 15.16
CA THR A 236 -0.15 15.23 15.19
C THR A 236 0.55 13.93 15.57
N LEU A 237 1.74 13.66 15.01
CA LEU A 237 2.53 12.50 15.39
C LEU A 237 3.02 12.58 16.84
N ALA A 238 3.54 13.73 17.27
CA ALA A 238 4.06 13.94 18.61
C ALA A 238 2.98 13.76 19.68
N ILE A 239 1.75 14.25 19.44
CA ILE A 239 0.62 14.07 20.34
C ILE A 239 0.19 12.60 20.44
N ARG A 240 0.23 11.87 19.30
CA ARG A 240 -0.26 10.50 19.23
C ARG A 240 0.76 9.46 19.70
N TYR A 241 2.04 9.74 19.52
CA TYR A 241 3.16 8.84 19.86
C TYR A 241 4.22 9.60 20.67
N PRO A 242 3.84 10.14 21.85
CA PRO A 242 4.73 11.04 22.61
C PRO A 242 6.03 10.36 23.06
N ASP A 243 6.02 9.06 23.32
CA ASP A 243 7.15 8.30 23.86
C ASP A 243 7.95 7.54 22.79
N ASP A 244 7.54 7.60 21.51
CA ASP A 244 8.31 6.96 20.43
C ASP A 244 9.51 7.83 20.06
N LYS A 245 10.71 7.32 20.31
CA LYS A 245 11.99 8.03 20.07
C LYS A 245 12.08 8.62 18.66
N ARG A 246 11.62 7.89 17.64
CA ARG A 246 11.67 8.33 16.24
C ARG A 246 10.77 9.55 16.01
N VAL A 247 9.63 9.61 16.70
CA VAL A 247 8.69 10.73 16.63
C VAL A 247 9.22 11.93 17.39
N VAL A 248 9.82 11.71 18.56
CA VAL A 248 10.48 12.76 19.35
C VAL A 248 11.59 13.41 18.53
N GLU A 249 12.46 12.62 17.91
CA GLU A 249 13.55 13.10 17.05
C GLU A 249 13.00 13.83 15.80
N LEU A 250 11.98 13.29 15.16
CA LEU A 250 11.33 13.90 14.00
C LEU A 250 10.74 15.26 14.35
N TYR A 251 10.00 15.37 15.46
CA TYR A 251 9.35 16.61 15.85
C TYR A 251 10.36 17.63 16.35
N ALA A 252 11.33 17.22 17.16
CA ALA A 252 12.42 18.10 17.58
C ALA A 252 13.24 18.61 16.38
N GLY A 253 13.58 17.73 15.43
CA GLY A 253 14.25 18.15 14.19
C GLY A 253 13.44 19.14 13.37
N HIS A 254 12.11 18.97 13.30
CA HIS A 254 11.21 19.93 12.67
C HIS A 254 11.25 21.31 13.38
N LEU A 255 11.18 21.34 14.71
CA LEU A 255 11.25 22.54 15.52
C LEU A 255 12.60 23.27 15.35
N ILE A 256 13.71 22.51 15.34
CA ILE A 256 15.05 23.07 15.10
C ILE A 256 15.15 23.69 13.70
N ALA A 257 14.67 22.99 12.68
CA ALA A 257 14.70 23.47 11.29
C ALA A 257 13.87 24.75 11.09
N SER A 258 12.85 24.97 11.91
CA SER A 258 12.02 26.18 11.90
C SER A 258 12.56 27.32 12.78
N GLY A 259 13.61 27.07 13.58
CA GLY A 259 14.16 28.02 14.52
C GLY A 259 13.45 28.07 15.89
N GLU A 260 12.52 27.14 16.14
CA GLU A 260 11.78 27.04 17.41
C GLU A 260 12.59 26.26 18.45
N LEU A 261 13.81 26.71 18.71
CA LEU A 261 14.81 26.03 19.51
C LEU A 261 14.37 25.80 20.96
N GLU A 262 13.65 26.75 21.55
CA GLU A 262 13.18 26.62 22.93
C GLU A 262 12.13 25.52 23.07
N GLN A 263 11.27 25.32 22.05
CA GLN A 263 10.29 24.23 22.04
C GLN A 263 10.99 22.86 21.85
N ALA A 264 11.96 22.78 20.96
CA ALA A 264 12.78 21.58 20.78
C ALA A 264 13.53 21.23 22.08
N LEU A 265 14.10 22.23 22.74
CA LEU A 265 14.78 22.09 24.02
C LEU A 265 13.84 21.57 25.10
N ALA A 266 12.64 22.14 25.22
CA ALA A 266 11.63 21.67 26.17
C ALA A 266 11.23 20.20 25.91
N LEU A 267 11.06 19.82 24.67
CA LEU A 267 10.74 18.44 24.26
C LEU A 267 11.85 17.47 24.69
N TYR A 268 13.11 17.74 24.38
CA TYR A 268 14.22 16.90 24.78
C TYR A 268 14.38 16.84 26.31
N LYS A 269 14.20 17.96 27.03
CA LYS A 269 14.28 17.99 28.51
C LYS A 269 13.24 17.10 29.19
N ILE A 270 12.04 17.02 28.63
CA ILE A 270 11.00 16.11 29.13
C ILE A 270 11.51 14.66 29.07
N HIS A 271 12.10 14.27 27.94
CA HIS A 271 12.56 12.90 27.70
C HIS A 271 13.92 12.56 28.33
N LEU A 272 14.63 13.56 28.90
CA LEU A 272 15.83 13.26 29.71
C LEU A 272 15.51 12.54 31.04
N ALA A 273 14.25 12.51 31.45
CA ALA A 273 13.80 11.78 32.64
C ALA A 273 13.51 10.29 32.37
N ASP A 274 13.48 9.87 31.10
CA ASP A 274 13.18 8.51 30.69
C ASP A 274 14.27 7.53 31.16
N GLN A 275 13.91 6.27 31.35
CA GLN A 275 14.83 5.23 31.79
C GLN A 275 14.84 4.06 30.78
N PRO A 276 15.99 3.70 30.18
CA PRO A 276 17.30 4.36 30.36
C PRO A 276 17.38 5.70 29.64
N PRO A 277 18.16 6.66 30.17
CA PRO A 277 18.29 7.98 29.56
C PRO A 277 18.99 7.87 28.20
N ALA A 278 18.50 8.62 27.21
CA ALA A 278 19.07 8.64 25.86
C ALA A 278 20.24 9.61 25.77
N GLU A 279 21.44 9.12 25.41
CA GLU A 279 22.63 9.93 25.21
C GLU A 279 22.39 11.07 24.21
N GLU A 280 21.68 10.76 23.12
CA GLU A 280 21.40 11.68 22.03
C GLU A 280 20.61 12.91 22.51
N TYR A 281 19.73 12.74 23.48
CA TYR A 281 18.94 13.85 24.03
C TYR A 281 19.79 14.78 24.90
N PHE A 282 20.76 14.25 25.67
CA PHE A 282 21.74 15.09 26.37
C PHE A 282 22.55 15.92 25.39
N ARG A 283 23.04 15.31 24.32
CA ARG A 283 23.79 16.01 23.26
C ARG A 283 22.96 17.13 22.65
N ALA A 284 21.74 16.82 22.22
CA ALA A 284 20.84 17.82 21.64
C ALA A 284 20.53 18.98 22.59
N VAL A 285 20.32 18.70 23.89
CA VAL A 285 20.09 19.76 24.89
C VAL A 285 21.34 20.61 25.07
N ILE A 286 22.52 20.03 25.16
CA ILE A 286 23.79 20.75 25.33
C ILE A 286 24.06 21.65 24.11
N ASP A 287 23.86 21.13 22.89
CA ASP A 287 24.06 21.87 21.64
C ASP A 287 23.11 23.07 21.54
N ILE A 288 21.81 22.86 21.83
CA ILE A 288 20.81 23.94 21.78
C ILE A 288 21.08 24.99 22.87
N GLU A 289 21.38 24.58 24.11
CA GLU A 289 21.71 25.51 25.21
C GLU A 289 22.99 26.30 24.93
N SER A 290 24.01 25.68 24.30
CA SER A 290 25.22 26.34 23.85
C SER A 290 24.89 27.39 22.78
N TYR A 291 24.06 27.05 21.79
CA TYR A 291 23.64 27.97 20.74
C TYR A 291 22.87 29.19 21.30
N LEU A 292 22.01 28.93 22.30
CA LEU A 292 21.24 29.96 23.00
C LEU A 292 22.07 30.76 24.00
N GLN A 293 23.37 30.45 24.17
CA GLN A 293 24.29 31.10 25.07
C GLN A 293 23.89 31.04 26.55
N HIS A 294 23.47 29.85 27.01
CA HIS A 294 23.09 29.57 28.39
C HIS A 294 24.17 28.72 29.11
N PRO A 295 25.34 29.30 29.50
CA PRO A 295 26.50 28.53 30.00
C PRO A 295 26.19 27.74 31.26
N ASP A 296 25.39 28.27 32.19
CA ASP A 296 25.03 27.55 33.42
C ASP A 296 24.22 26.30 33.15
N SER A 297 23.32 26.33 32.15
CA SER A 297 22.56 25.19 31.68
C SER A 297 23.47 24.16 31.00
N VAL A 298 24.40 24.59 30.16
CA VAL A 298 25.38 23.72 29.51
C VAL A 298 26.17 22.95 30.55
N ASP A 299 26.77 23.61 31.55
CA ASP A 299 27.56 22.96 32.60
C ASP A 299 26.73 21.94 33.40
N LYS A 300 25.50 22.29 33.74
CA LYS A 300 24.56 21.39 34.40
C LYS A 300 24.32 20.11 33.62
N TYR A 301 23.98 20.23 32.31
CA TYR A 301 23.65 19.05 31.50
C TYR A 301 24.87 18.26 31.08
N VAL A 302 26.02 18.89 30.86
CA VAL A 302 27.29 18.21 30.62
C VAL A 302 27.71 17.40 31.86
N THR A 303 27.65 17.98 33.05
CA THR A 303 27.98 17.26 34.31
C THR A 303 27.09 16.04 34.48
N ARG A 304 25.77 16.18 34.32
CA ARG A 304 24.83 15.06 34.41
C ARG A 304 25.07 14.00 33.30
N ALA A 305 25.38 14.41 32.09
CA ALA A 305 25.73 13.48 31.01
C ALA A 305 26.98 12.67 31.32
N LEU A 306 28.03 13.29 31.91
CA LEU A 306 29.26 12.61 32.32
C LEU A 306 29.05 11.62 33.46
N GLU A 307 28.14 11.89 34.40
CA GLU A 307 27.73 10.95 35.43
C GLU A 307 27.12 9.66 34.85
N LEU A 308 26.33 9.81 33.80
CA LEU A 308 25.62 8.69 33.16
C LEU A 308 26.45 7.99 32.06
N PHE A 309 27.27 8.76 31.35
CA PHE A 309 28.06 8.32 30.20
C PHE A 309 29.55 8.70 30.35
N PRO A 310 30.29 8.23 31.37
CA PRO A 310 31.64 8.72 31.69
C PRO A 310 32.69 8.44 30.60
N ALA A 311 32.43 7.47 29.73
CA ALA A 311 33.35 7.11 28.64
C ALA A 311 33.19 7.92 27.36
N LYS A 312 32.25 8.90 27.30
CA LYS A 312 31.94 9.66 26.09
C LYS A 312 32.81 10.91 26.00
N VAL A 313 33.71 10.90 25.02
CA VAL A 313 34.69 11.99 24.78
C VAL A 313 34.00 13.33 24.48
N ASP A 314 32.89 13.30 23.75
CA ASP A 314 32.16 14.52 23.33
C ASP A 314 31.72 15.36 24.54
N PHE A 315 31.21 14.73 25.59
CA PHE A 315 30.80 15.45 26.81
C PHE A 315 31.99 16.03 27.58
N HIS A 316 33.18 15.37 27.54
CA HIS A 316 34.41 15.92 28.13
C HIS A 316 34.92 17.14 27.38
N LEU A 317 34.77 17.17 26.02
CA LEU A 317 35.13 18.34 25.20
C LEU A 317 34.18 19.51 25.48
N SER A 318 32.88 19.25 25.62
CA SER A 318 31.89 20.31 25.93
C SER A 318 32.08 20.93 27.32
N LYS A 319 32.80 20.28 28.26
CA LYS A 319 33.11 20.80 29.58
C LYS A 319 34.34 21.75 29.60
N GLY A 320 35.14 21.74 28.54
CA GLY A 320 36.38 22.53 28.43
C GLY A 320 36.22 23.85 27.66
N HIS A 321 35.04 24.17 27.24
CA HIS A 321 34.67 25.44 26.61
C HIS A 321 33.69 26.21 27.48
#